data_2a28115a9ef69eca219928f51ca9a757
#
_entry.id   2a28115a9ef69eca219928f51ca9a757
#
_cell.length_a   1.000
_cell.length_b   1.000
_cell.length_c   1.000
_cell.angle_alpha   90.00
_cell.angle_beta   90.00
_cell.angle_gamma   90.00
#
_symmetry.space_group_name_H-M   'P 1'
#
loop_
_entity.id
_entity.type
_entity.pdbx_description
1 polymer ?
#
loop_
_entity_poly.entity_id
_entity_poly.type
_entity_poly.pdbx_seq_one_letter_code
_entity_poly.pdbx_strand_id
1 'polypeptide(L)'
;FILNKEMKFLNAVEQFKPNWRKLIVELMDHHKPIQRYFGSDCGIFLQRLDGEMMLHILSVLAQEGIPALPVHDSVIVPRHTQNRAAEVMQSVYCRYMGFDCIVEAK
;
A
#
# COMPACT_ATOMS: atom_id res chain seq x y z
N PHE A 1 -7.88 6.40 7.04
CA PHE A 1 -8.11 5.83 5.72
C PHE A 1 -9.55 5.36 5.56
N ILE A 2 -9.96 4.41 6.37
CA ILE A 2 -11.36 3.96 6.46
C ILE A 2 -12.27 5.15 6.77
N LEU A 3 -11.87 6.04 7.65
CA LEU A 3 -12.67 7.20 8.05
C LEU A 3 -12.98 8.15 6.90
N ASN A 4 -12.07 8.32 5.95
CA ASN A 4 -12.27 9.25 4.84
C ASN A 4 -13.18 8.68 3.74
N LYS A 5 -13.00 7.41 3.39
CA LYS A 5 -13.79 6.77 2.35
C LYS A 5 -15.16 6.31 2.81
N GLU A 6 -15.27 6.02 4.08
CA GLU A 6 -16.37 5.22 4.60
C GLU A 6 -17.37 6.03 5.44
N MET A 7 -17.43 7.36 5.22
CA MET A 7 -18.46 8.17 5.87
C MET A 7 -19.85 7.67 5.54
N LYS A 8 -20.09 7.26 4.28
CA LYS A 8 -21.36 6.66 3.88
C LYS A 8 -21.59 5.31 4.57
N PHE A 9 -20.54 4.52 4.68
CA PHE A 9 -20.59 3.24 5.37
C PHE A 9 -20.89 3.45 6.86
N LEU A 10 -20.20 4.39 7.50
CA LEU A 10 -20.44 4.72 8.90
C LEU A 10 -21.86 5.21 9.13
N ASN A 11 -22.42 6.00 8.22
CA ASN A 11 -23.82 6.44 8.30
C ASN A 11 -24.78 5.26 8.13
N ALA A 12 -24.47 4.31 7.24
CA ALA A 12 -25.28 3.10 7.09
C ALA A 12 -25.21 2.20 8.32
N VAL A 13 -24.03 2.08 8.92
CA VAL A 13 -23.80 1.33 10.16
C VAL A 13 -24.56 1.98 11.33
N GLU A 14 -24.65 3.30 11.35
CA GLU A 14 -25.40 4.03 12.36
C GLU A 14 -26.88 3.63 12.38
N GLN A 15 -27.45 3.23 11.25
CA GLN A 15 -28.83 2.74 11.18
C GLN A 15 -29.04 1.48 12.02
N PHE A 16 -28.01 0.70 12.26
CA PHE A 16 -28.05 -0.49 13.11
C PHE A 16 -27.77 -0.16 14.58
N LYS A 17 -27.65 1.12 14.90
CA LYS A 17 -27.38 1.65 16.24
C LYS A 17 -26.11 1.12 16.92
N PRO A 18 -25.01 0.79 16.21
CA PRO A 18 -23.76 0.56 16.91
C PRO A 18 -23.23 1.90 17.43
N ASN A 19 -22.48 1.86 18.50
CA ASN A 19 -21.77 3.03 18.97
C ASN A 19 -20.50 3.22 18.13
N TRP A 20 -20.65 3.80 16.94
CA TRP A 20 -19.55 3.96 16.00
C TRP A 20 -18.43 4.87 16.53
N ARG A 21 -18.78 5.84 17.40
CA ARG A 21 -17.78 6.70 18.05
C ARG A 21 -16.86 5.88 18.95
N LYS A 22 -17.43 4.97 19.71
CA LYS A 22 -16.68 4.05 20.55
C LYS A 22 -15.79 3.15 19.70
N LEU A 23 -16.31 2.64 18.59
CA LEU A 23 -15.56 1.80 17.66
C LEU A 23 -14.34 2.56 17.10
N ILE A 24 -14.50 3.80 16.68
CA ILE A 24 -13.41 4.64 16.18
C ILE A 24 -12.35 4.85 17.26
N VAL A 25 -12.77 5.17 18.48
CA VAL A 25 -11.85 5.37 19.60
C VAL A 25 -11.08 4.08 19.89
N GLU A 26 -11.74 2.94 19.89
CA GLU A 26 -11.09 1.64 20.09
C GLU A 26 -10.08 1.32 18.98
N LEU A 27 -10.43 1.60 17.71
CA LEU A 27 -9.53 1.41 16.58
C LEU A 27 -8.29 2.32 16.70
N MET A 28 -8.48 3.58 17.04
CA MET A 28 -7.38 4.52 17.23
C MET A 28 -6.47 4.11 18.38
N ASP A 29 -7.06 3.62 19.47
CA ASP A 29 -6.31 3.16 20.64
C ASP A 29 -5.51 1.89 20.31
N HIS A 30 -6.10 0.96 19.56
CA HIS A 30 -5.45 -0.26 19.14
C HIS A 30 -4.27 0.01 18.18
N HIS A 31 -4.35 1.08 17.40
CA HIS A 31 -3.35 1.47 16.41
C HIS A 31 -2.63 2.76 16.81
N LYS A 32 -2.24 2.89 18.07
CA LYS A 32 -1.58 4.09 18.59
C LYS A 32 -0.40 4.60 17.74
N PRO A 33 0.50 3.74 17.23
CA PRO A 33 1.63 4.24 16.42
C PRO A 33 1.23 5.04 15.20
N ILE A 34 0.04 4.79 14.65
CA ILE A 34 -0.46 5.47 13.44
C ILE A 34 -1.71 6.31 13.71
N GLN A 35 -2.10 6.46 14.97
CA GLN A 35 -3.32 7.16 15.38
C GLN A 35 -3.42 8.57 14.81
N ARG A 36 -2.31 9.30 14.76
CA ARG A 36 -2.26 10.68 14.23
C ARG A 36 -2.62 10.78 12.75
N TYR A 37 -2.54 9.68 12.02
CA TYR A 37 -2.83 9.66 10.58
C TYR A 37 -4.29 9.36 10.26
N PHE A 38 -5.10 8.97 11.25
CA PHE A 38 -6.51 8.71 11.05
C PHE A 38 -7.22 10.00 10.64
N GLY A 39 -7.94 9.94 9.51
CA GLY A 39 -8.65 11.10 8.97
C GLY A 39 -7.77 12.20 8.38
N SER A 40 -6.46 11.95 8.19
CA SER A 40 -5.49 12.96 7.74
C SER A 40 -5.26 12.99 6.23
N ASP A 41 -5.96 12.18 5.44
CA ASP A 41 -5.76 12.01 4.00
C ASP A 41 -4.37 11.48 3.60
N CYS A 42 -3.59 10.96 4.56
CA CYS A 42 -2.27 10.39 4.26
C CYS A 42 -2.36 9.20 3.30
N GLY A 43 -3.53 8.58 3.17
CA GLY A 43 -3.75 7.51 2.20
C GLY A 43 -3.51 7.95 0.75
N ILE A 44 -3.87 9.18 0.41
CA ILE A 44 -3.62 9.74 -0.93
C ILE A 44 -2.12 9.87 -1.18
N PHE A 45 -1.38 10.38 -0.20
CA PHE A 45 0.07 10.47 -0.27
C PHE A 45 0.72 9.09 -0.43
N LEU A 46 0.24 8.10 0.34
CA LEU A 46 0.76 6.74 0.25
C LEU A 46 0.45 6.09 -1.11
N GLN A 47 -0.73 6.33 -1.67
CA GLN A 47 -1.07 5.85 -3.01
C GLN A 47 -0.16 6.45 -4.08
N ARG A 48 0.13 7.73 -3.96
CA ARG A 48 1.05 8.41 -4.86
C ARG A 48 2.45 7.83 -4.76
N LEU A 49 2.93 7.63 -3.55
CA LEU A 49 4.25 7.05 -3.29
C LEU A 49 4.35 5.63 -3.85
N ASP A 50 3.30 4.83 -3.65
CA ASP A 50 3.22 3.47 -4.18
C ASP A 50 3.28 3.48 -5.71
N GLY A 51 2.54 4.37 -6.36
CA GLY A 51 2.58 4.55 -7.80
C GLY A 51 3.96 4.96 -8.32
N GLU A 52 4.64 5.85 -7.63
CA GLU A 52 6.00 6.27 -7.97
C GLU A 52 6.99 5.11 -7.86
N MET A 53 6.88 4.32 -6.80
CA MET A 53 7.71 3.12 -6.64
C MET A 53 7.48 2.12 -7.77
N MET A 54 6.23 1.88 -8.13
CA MET A 54 5.89 0.95 -9.21
C MET A 54 6.45 1.43 -10.54
N LEU A 55 6.32 2.72 -10.86
CA LEU A 55 6.90 3.29 -12.08
C LEU A 55 8.42 3.13 -12.11
N HIS A 56 9.08 3.33 -10.98
CA HIS A 56 10.52 3.16 -10.87
C HIS A 56 10.92 1.69 -11.10
N ILE A 57 10.20 0.75 -10.50
CA ILE A 57 10.41 -0.68 -10.70
C ILE A 57 10.27 -1.04 -12.18
N LEU A 58 9.20 -0.60 -12.80
CA LEU A 58 8.96 -0.86 -14.22
C LEU A 58 10.03 -0.26 -15.12
N SER A 59 10.50 0.96 -14.79
CA SER A 59 11.58 1.62 -15.53
C SER A 59 12.88 0.82 -15.47
N VAL A 60 13.27 0.36 -14.29
CA VAL A 60 14.49 -0.42 -14.11
C VAL A 60 14.39 -1.75 -14.87
N LEU A 61 13.25 -2.44 -14.74
CA LEU A 61 13.04 -3.71 -15.45
C LEU A 61 13.05 -3.51 -16.96
N ALA A 62 12.47 -2.43 -17.46
CA ALA A 62 12.48 -2.12 -18.89
C ALA A 62 13.91 -1.86 -19.40
N GLN A 63 14.73 -1.16 -18.63
CA GLN A 63 16.13 -0.92 -18.99
C GLN A 63 16.94 -2.21 -19.06
N GLU A 64 16.58 -3.20 -18.27
CA GLU A 64 17.21 -4.52 -18.29
C GLU A 64 16.60 -5.47 -19.33
N GLY A 65 15.61 -4.98 -20.10
CA GLY A 65 14.95 -5.80 -21.12
C GLY A 65 13.99 -6.83 -20.57
N ILE A 66 13.52 -6.65 -19.33
CA ILE A 66 12.58 -7.56 -18.68
C ILE A 66 11.16 -7.03 -18.87
N PRO A 67 10.28 -7.74 -19.62
CA PRO A 67 8.89 -7.34 -19.73
C PRO A 67 8.19 -7.55 -18.39
N ALA A 68 7.44 -6.56 -17.94
CA ALA A 68 6.76 -6.59 -16.65
C ALA A 68 5.38 -5.96 -16.75
N LEU A 69 4.39 -6.60 -16.15
CA LEU A 69 3.03 -6.11 -16.06
C LEU A 69 2.68 -5.82 -14.60
N PRO A 70 2.34 -4.60 -14.25
CA PRO A 70 1.97 -4.28 -12.88
C PRO A 70 0.54 -4.71 -12.60
N VAL A 71 0.32 -5.31 -11.43
CA VAL A 71 -1.01 -5.63 -10.91
C VAL A 71 -1.02 -5.24 -9.44
N HIS A 72 -1.63 -4.11 -9.13
CA HIS A 72 -1.66 -3.54 -7.78
C HIS A 72 -0.24 -3.40 -7.18
N ASP A 73 0.06 -4.20 -6.15
CA ASP A 73 1.35 -4.22 -5.47
C ASP A 73 2.29 -5.32 -5.97
N SER A 74 1.91 -5.96 -7.08
CA SER A 74 2.68 -7.06 -7.65
C SER A 74 3.08 -6.78 -9.09
N VAL A 75 4.05 -7.56 -9.57
CA VAL A 75 4.54 -7.47 -10.94
C VAL A 75 4.57 -8.87 -11.54
N ILE A 76 4.01 -9.02 -12.73
CA ILE A 76 4.07 -10.26 -13.50
C ILE A 76 5.26 -10.18 -14.45
N VAL A 77 6.19 -11.10 -14.30
CA VAL A 77 7.40 -11.18 -15.13
C VAL A 77 7.58 -12.60 -15.64
N PRO A 78 8.38 -12.81 -16.71
CA PRO A 78 8.75 -14.15 -17.13
C PRO A 78 9.43 -14.90 -15.98
N ARG A 79 9.15 -16.20 -15.87
CA ARG A 79 9.63 -17.00 -14.75
C ARG A 79 11.16 -16.95 -14.58
N HIS A 80 11.92 -16.94 -15.67
CA HIS A 80 13.38 -16.93 -15.60
C HIS A 80 13.97 -15.61 -15.07
N THR A 81 13.17 -14.53 -15.01
CA THR A 81 13.59 -13.22 -14.50
C THR A 81 13.05 -12.93 -13.10
N GLN A 82 12.39 -13.89 -12.47
CA GLN A 82 11.72 -13.72 -11.18
C GLN A 82 12.68 -13.24 -10.08
N ASN A 83 13.85 -13.86 -9.98
CA ASN A 83 14.82 -13.49 -8.94
C ASN A 83 15.30 -12.03 -9.11
N ARG A 84 15.59 -11.66 -10.36
CA ARG A 84 16.03 -10.29 -10.65
C ARG A 84 14.91 -9.28 -10.38
N ALA A 85 13.69 -9.61 -10.75
CA ALA A 85 12.54 -8.75 -10.46
C ALA A 85 12.36 -8.56 -8.96
N ALA A 86 12.50 -9.61 -8.16
CA ALA A 86 12.42 -9.51 -6.70
C ALA A 86 13.52 -8.60 -6.13
N GLU A 87 14.75 -8.73 -6.63
CA GLU A 87 15.85 -7.84 -6.21
C GLU A 87 15.55 -6.37 -6.51
N VAL A 88 15.03 -6.09 -7.70
CA VAL A 88 14.68 -4.73 -8.10
C VAL A 88 13.56 -4.18 -7.21
N MET A 89 12.54 -4.97 -6.95
CA MET A 89 11.43 -4.55 -6.07
C MET A 89 11.91 -4.23 -4.66
N GLN A 90 12.75 -5.08 -4.09
CA GLN A 90 13.32 -4.86 -2.76
C GLN A 90 14.21 -3.62 -2.73
N SER A 91 15.06 -3.46 -3.72
CA SER A 91 15.97 -2.32 -3.82
C SER A 91 15.21 -0.99 -3.93
N VAL A 92 14.22 -0.93 -4.79
CA VAL A 92 13.40 0.28 -4.97
C VAL A 92 12.61 0.59 -3.70
N TYR A 93 11.99 -0.42 -3.11
CA TYR A 93 11.24 -0.23 -1.87
C TYR A 93 12.13 0.30 -0.75
N CYS A 94 13.32 -0.30 -0.57
CA CYS A 94 14.28 0.12 0.44
C CYS A 94 14.72 1.58 0.21
N ARG A 95 14.91 1.98 -1.04
CA ARG A 95 15.28 3.34 -1.40
C ARG A 95 14.23 4.37 -1.00
N TYR A 96 12.94 4.04 -1.20
CA TYR A 96 11.85 4.95 -0.88
C TYR A 96 11.48 4.94 0.60
N MET A 97 11.53 3.78 1.24
CA MET A 97 11.02 3.61 2.61
C MET A 97 12.11 3.57 3.68
N GLY A 98 13.36 3.25 3.29
CA GLY A 98 14.48 3.17 4.23
C GLY A 98 14.56 1.86 5.02
N PHE A 99 13.75 0.87 4.70
CA PHE A 99 13.80 -0.47 5.31
C PHE A 99 13.36 -1.52 4.29
N ASP A 100 13.73 -2.77 4.56
CA ASP A 100 13.46 -3.86 3.63
C ASP A 100 12.00 -4.30 3.66
N CYS A 101 11.52 -4.80 2.52
CA CYS A 101 10.23 -5.44 2.43
C CYS A 101 10.37 -6.91 2.08
N ILE A 102 9.31 -7.65 2.29
CA ILE A 102 9.21 -9.05 1.88
C ILE A 102 8.60 -9.09 0.48
N VAL A 103 9.30 -9.72 -0.45
CA VAL A 103 8.79 -9.97 -1.80
C VAL A 103 8.60 -11.47 -1.96
N GLU A 104 7.37 -11.88 -2.21
CA GLU A 104 7.00 -13.28 -2.37
C GLU A 104 6.72 -13.59 -3.83
N ALA A 105 7.18 -14.73 -4.27
CA ALA A 105 6.87 -15.27 -5.59
C ALA A 105 5.62 -16.16 -5.51
N LYS A 106 4.73 -15.98 -6.44
CA LYS A 106 3.53 -16.82 -6.57
C LYS A 106 3.52 -17.59 -7.86
#